data_af86e3d88b4a25ebf185ed4694980cfd
#
_entry.id   af86e3d88b4a25ebf185ed4694980cfd
#
_cell.length_a   1.000
_cell.length_b   1.000
_cell.length_c   1.000
_cell.angle_alpha   90.00
_cell.angle_beta   90.00
_cell.angle_gamma   90.00
#
_symmetry.space_group_name_H-M   'P 1'
#
loop_
_entity.id
_entity.type
_entity.pdbx_description
1 polymer ?
#
loop_
_entity_poly.entity_id
_entity_poly.type
_entity_poly.pdbx_seq_one_letter_code
_entity_poly.pdbx_strand_id
1 'polypeptide(L)'
;MILLSVSFKLLLIIILLLIISKKFIIFNDNDKVFVHKSFVHKTNNEQQKIIGGIFLGISIYFFFPDDLQLLKNYSLIFLFIGLMSDRNIIDHPLPRFILQFVFLISFILIADLKINRINLDFFDILLSIDIFNIFFTGLCLIILINGSNFLDGLNSLVSGYFLIVSICIYLLCNKLNSNFDILGLQILIIALIIFLFCNILNFAILGDGGSYLLSF
;
A
#
# COMPACT_ATOMS: atom_id res chain seq x y z
N MET A 1 -10.51 -24.01 4.43
CA MET A 1 -11.63 -23.79 3.48
C MET A 1 -11.86 -22.30 3.20
N ILE A 2 -11.91 -21.44 4.21
CA ILE A 2 -12.11 -19.97 4.05
C ILE A 2 -11.04 -19.34 3.16
N LEU A 3 -9.74 -19.55 3.45
CA LEU A 3 -8.64 -18.96 2.66
C LEU A 3 -8.64 -19.39 1.18
N LEU A 4 -9.03 -20.62 0.89
CA LEU A 4 -9.12 -21.13 -0.48
C LEU A 4 -10.26 -20.42 -1.24
N SER A 5 -11.40 -20.18 -0.59
CA SER A 5 -12.49 -19.41 -1.20
C SER A 5 -12.12 -17.93 -1.42
N VAL A 6 -11.35 -17.35 -0.49
CA VAL A 6 -10.84 -15.98 -0.61
C VAL A 6 -9.85 -15.86 -1.77
N SER A 7 -8.88 -16.78 -1.89
CA SER A 7 -7.91 -16.75 -2.98
C SER A 7 -8.58 -16.86 -4.35
N PHE A 8 -9.61 -17.71 -4.49
CA PHE A 8 -10.38 -17.82 -5.73
C PHE A 8 -11.13 -16.51 -6.07
N LYS A 9 -11.76 -15.87 -5.07
CA LYS A 9 -12.43 -14.58 -5.27
C LYS A 9 -11.45 -13.48 -5.66
N LEU A 10 -10.27 -13.43 -5.05
CA LEU A 10 -9.22 -12.47 -5.39
C LEU A 10 -8.71 -12.66 -6.83
N LEU A 11 -8.53 -13.90 -7.27
CA LEU A 11 -8.19 -14.20 -8.66
C LEU A 11 -9.27 -13.70 -9.63
N LEU A 12 -10.55 -13.91 -9.32
CA LEU A 12 -11.64 -13.41 -10.16
C LEU A 12 -11.64 -11.88 -10.20
N ILE A 13 -11.40 -11.20 -9.10
CA ILE A 13 -11.36 -9.73 -9.04
C ILE A 13 -10.26 -9.18 -9.93
N ILE A 14 -9.03 -9.73 -9.86
CA ILE A 14 -7.93 -9.22 -10.69
C ILE A 14 -8.18 -9.48 -12.18
N ILE A 15 -8.71 -10.64 -12.54
CA ILE A 15 -9.08 -10.95 -13.93
C ILE A 15 -10.15 -9.98 -14.42
N LEU A 16 -11.17 -9.70 -13.61
CA LEU A 16 -12.24 -8.77 -13.96
C LEU A 16 -11.70 -7.34 -14.13
N LEU A 17 -10.82 -6.89 -13.25
CA LEU A 17 -10.14 -5.60 -13.39
C LEU A 17 -9.28 -5.53 -14.65
N LEU A 18 -8.58 -6.59 -15.01
CA LEU A 18 -7.80 -6.67 -16.25
C LEU A 18 -8.70 -6.60 -17.50
N ILE A 19 -9.88 -7.22 -17.46
CA ILE A 19 -10.86 -7.16 -18.56
C ILE A 19 -11.46 -5.76 -18.67
N ILE A 20 -11.90 -5.19 -17.54
CA ILE A 20 -12.48 -3.84 -17.50
C ILE A 20 -11.47 -2.81 -17.98
N SER A 21 -10.22 -2.89 -17.53
CA SER A 21 -9.17 -1.97 -17.93
C SER A 21 -8.86 -2.00 -19.44
N LYS A 22 -9.16 -3.10 -20.15
CA LYS A 22 -9.08 -3.16 -21.61
C LYS A 22 -10.16 -2.34 -22.31
N LYS A 23 -11.32 -2.20 -21.68
CA LYS A 23 -12.50 -1.54 -22.27
C LYS A 23 -12.59 -0.04 -21.97
N PHE A 24 -12.07 0.39 -20.83
CA PHE A 24 -12.18 1.78 -20.37
C PHE A 24 -10.87 2.54 -20.56
N ILE A 25 -10.94 3.66 -21.28
CA ILE A 25 -9.85 4.65 -21.49
C ILE A 25 -9.27 5.16 -20.15
N ILE A 26 -10.07 5.08 -19.08
CA ILE A 26 -9.68 5.49 -17.71
C ILE A 26 -8.39 4.80 -17.22
N PHE A 27 -8.12 3.60 -17.72
CA PHE A 27 -6.95 2.79 -17.36
C PHE A 27 -5.95 2.65 -18.52
N ASN A 28 -6.16 3.39 -19.62
CA ASN A 28 -5.37 3.25 -20.83
C ASN A 28 -4.40 4.42 -20.97
N ASP A 29 -3.13 4.12 -21.15
CA ASP A 29 -2.00 5.06 -21.30
C ASP A 29 -2.01 5.91 -22.59
N ASN A 30 -3.13 6.01 -23.32
CA ASN A 30 -3.18 6.75 -24.59
C ASN A 30 -3.02 8.26 -24.44
N ASP A 31 -3.25 8.81 -23.26
CA ASP A 31 -2.90 10.19 -22.97
C ASP A 31 -1.47 10.21 -22.43
N LYS A 32 -0.58 10.92 -23.10
CA LYS A 32 0.85 11.14 -22.77
C LYS A 32 1.13 11.61 -21.32
N VAL A 33 0.13 11.55 -20.45
CA VAL A 33 0.07 12.06 -19.09
C VAL A 33 0.55 11.02 -18.07
N PHE A 34 0.54 9.72 -18.38
CA PHE A 34 0.82 8.64 -17.43
C PHE A 34 2.19 7.97 -17.57
N VAL A 35 3.10 8.54 -18.35
CA VAL A 35 4.47 8.05 -18.34
C VAL A 35 5.15 8.62 -17.11
N HIS A 36 5.14 7.88 -16.02
CA HIS A 36 6.03 8.15 -14.89
C HIS A 36 7.45 8.26 -15.45
N LYS A 37 8.10 9.41 -15.32
CA LYS A 37 9.43 9.72 -15.89
C LYS A 37 10.53 8.72 -15.49
N SER A 38 10.26 7.78 -14.60
CA SER A 38 11.17 6.72 -14.16
C SER A 38 11.26 5.51 -15.09
N PHE A 39 10.36 5.37 -16.09
CA PHE A 39 10.36 4.22 -17.01
C PHE A 39 11.15 4.46 -18.31
N VAL A 40 12.30 5.08 -18.21
CA VAL A 40 13.17 5.41 -19.39
C VAL A 40 13.70 4.16 -20.12
N HIS A 41 13.51 2.95 -19.60
CA HIS A 41 14.13 1.73 -20.15
C HIS A 41 13.18 0.70 -20.76
N LYS A 42 11.88 0.99 -20.95
CA LYS A 42 10.98 0.02 -21.61
C LYS A 42 10.77 0.34 -23.08
N THR A 43 11.40 -0.49 -23.91
CA THR A 43 11.35 -0.46 -25.37
C THR A 43 10.13 -1.19 -25.97
N ASN A 44 9.17 -1.65 -25.18
CA ASN A 44 7.99 -2.36 -25.68
C ASN A 44 6.72 -1.54 -25.45
N ASN A 45 6.00 -1.28 -26.55
CA ASN A 45 4.73 -0.54 -26.65
C ASN A 45 3.52 -1.23 -25.97
N GLU A 46 3.72 -2.08 -24.96
CA GLU A 46 2.62 -2.66 -24.21
C GLU A 46 2.20 -1.71 -23.09
N GLN A 47 1.01 -1.16 -23.23
CA GLN A 47 0.37 -0.27 -22.27
C GLN A 47 0.13 -1.01 -20.95
N GLN A 48 0.94 -0.70 -19.94
CA GLN A 48 0.76 -1.25 -18.59
C GLN A 48 -0.36 -0.50 -17.87
N LYS A 49 -1.12 -1.21 -17.05
CA LYS A 49 -2.32 -0.69 -16.40
C LYS A 49 -2.12 -0.47 -14.93
N ILE A 50 -2.40 0.75 -14.45
CA ILE A 50 -2.36 1.13 -13.05
C ILE A 50 -3.63 0.59 -12.35
N ILE A 51 -3.64 -0.70 -12.05
CA ILE A 51 -4.77 -1.36 -11.38
C ILE A 51 -4.38 -2.05 -10.07
N GLY A 52 -3.07 -2.13 -9.78
CA GLY A 52 -2.57 -2.84 -8.61
C GLY A 52 -3.09 -2.26 -7.30
N GLY A 53 -3.03 -0.94 -7.15
CA GLY A 53 -3.56 -0.26 -5.97
C GLY A 53 -5.07 -0.50 -5.79
N ILE A 54 -5.85 -0.44 -6.87
CA ILE A 54 -7.30 -0.71 -6.83
C ILE A 54 -7.57 -2.15 -6.42
N PHE A 55 -6.84 -3.12 -6.99
CA PHE A 55 -6.97 -4.53 -6.63
C PHE A 55 -6.69 -4.76 -5.13
N LEU A 56 -5.59 -4.20 -4.63
CA LEU A 56 -5.23 -4.33 -3.21
C LEU A 56 -6.23 -3.62 -2.30
N GLY A 57 -6.71 -2.43 -2.68
CA GLY A 57 -7.75 -1.71 -1.94
C GLY A 57 -9.06 -2.48 -1.83
N ILE A 58 -9.52 -3.08 -2.93
CA ILE A 58 -10.70 -3.97 -2.93
C ILE A 58 -10.43 -5.18 -2.03
N SER A 59 -9.23 -5.76 -2.11
CA SER A 59 -8.85 -6.93 -1.31
C SER A 59 -8.91 -6.63 0.19
N ILE A 60 -8.35 -5.49 0.61
CA ILE A 60 -8.37 -5.06 2.01
C ILE A 60 -9.80 -4.74 2.46
N TYR A 61 -10.56 -3.98 1.69
CA TYR A 61 -11.89 -3.53 2.09
C TYR A 61 -12.87 -4.69 2.30
N PHE A 62 -12.91 -5.66 1.39
CA PHE A 62 -13.91 -6.74 1.41
C PHE A 62 -13.49 -7.98 2.18
N PHE A 63 -12.20 -8.22 2.37
CA PHE A 63 -11.76 -9.48 2.95
C PHE A 63 -11.05 -9.35 4.29
N PHE A 64 -10.58 -8.15 4.66
CA PHE A 64 -10.00 -7.96 5.99
C PHE A 64 -11.09 -8.02 7.06
N PRO A 65 -10.76 -8.53 8.25
CA PRO A 65 -11.66 -8.57 9.39
C PRO A 65 -12.19 -7.20 9.79
N ASP A 66 -13.38 -7.17 10.40
CA ASP A 66 -14.02 -5.90 10.77
C ASP A 66 -13.33 -5.23 11.96
N ASP A 67 -12.59 -5.98 12.79
CA ASP A 67 -11.79 -5.44 13.88
C ASP A 67 -10.72 -4.46 13.37
N LEU A 68 -10.33 -4.56 12.09
CA LEU A 68 -9.39 -3.66 11.42
C LEU A 68 -10.09 -2.51 10.66
N GLN A 69 -11.33 -2.15 11.02
CA GLN A 69 -12.12 -1.14 10.28
C GLN A 69 -11.42 0.22 10.19
N LEU A 70 -10.74 0.65 11.25
CA LEU A 70 -9.98 1.90 11.24
C LEU A 70 -8.85 1.84 10.20
N LEU A 71 -8.07 0.75 10.21
CA LEU A 71 -6.99 0.53 9.25
C LEU A 71 -7.53 0.49 7.80
N LYS A 72 -8.65 -0.23 7.56
CA LYS A 72 -9.30 -0.28 6.24
C LYS A 72 -9.65 1.12 5.73
N ASN A 73 -10.28 1.94 6.56
CA ASN A 73 -10.71 3.27 6.16
C ASN A 73 -9.52 4.17 5.79
N TYR A 74 -8.47 4.17 6.61
CA TYR A 74 -7.28 4.97 6.33
C TYR A 74 -6.49 4.44 5.14
N SER A 75 -6.37 3.12 4.97
CA SER A 75 -5.76 2.52 3.77
C SER A 75 -6.45 2.99 2.49
N LEU A 76 -7.80 3.11 2.49
CA LEU A 76 -8.54 3.63 1.34
C LEU A 76 -8.29 5.13 1.12
N ILE A 77 -8.11 5.92 2.18
CA ILE A 77 -7.74 7.34 2.05
C ILE A 77 -6.37 7.46 1.37
N PHE A 78 -5.38 6.67 1.81
CA PHE A 78 -4.05 6.67 1.19
C PHE A 78 -4.08 6.16 -0.25
N LEU A 79 -4.86 5.12 -0.54
CA LEU A 79 -5.14 4.69 -1.90
C LEU A 79 -5.67 5.85 -2.75
N PHE A 80 -6.66 6.58 -2.25
CA PHE A 80 -7.30 7.67 -2.98
C PHE A 80 -6.33 8.82 -3.25
N ILE A 81 -5.52 9.22 -2.26
CA ILE A 81 -4.46 10.24 -2.43
C ILE A 81 -3.47 9.81 -3.53
N GLY A 82 -3.06 8.55 -3.53
CA GLY A 82 -2.15 8.03 -4.55
C GLY A 82 -2.80 7.96 -5.93
N LEU A 83 -4.07 7.57 -6.03
CA LEU A 83 -4.80 7.58 -7.31
C LEU A 83 -4.98 9.01 -7.86
N MET A 84 -5.14 10.01 -7.01
CA MET A 84 -5.14 11.43 -7.44
C MET A 84 -3.76 11.87 -7.95
N SER A 85 -2.68 11.34 -7.34
CA SER A 85 -1.31 11.54 -7.83
C SER A 85 -1.10 10.86 -9.18
N ASP A 86 -1.49 9.59 -9.33
CA ASP A 86 -1.41 8.84 -10.59
C ASP A 86 -2.15 9.55 -11.74
N ARG A 87 -3.20 10.34 -11.42
CA ARG A 87 -4.00 11.11 -12.36
C ARG A 87 -3.50 12.54 -12.60
N ASN A 88 -2.35 12.92 -12.02
CA ASN A 88 -1.83 14.30 -12.02
C ASN A 88 -2.85 15.36 -11.53
N ILE A 89 -3.81 14.96 -10.68
CA ILE A 89 -4.73 15.90 -10.01
C ILE A 89 -3.97 16.65 -8.92
N ILE A 90 -3.02 15.96 -8.26
CA ILE A 90 -2.11 16.55 -7.27
C ILE A 90 -0.68 16.40 -7.78
N ASP A 91 -0.27 17.29 -8.70
CA ASP A 91 1.04 17.22 -9.35
C ASP A 91 2.20 17.62 -8.43
N HIS A 92 1.96 18.58 -7.55
CA HIS A 92 3.01 19.08 -6.68
C HIS A 92 3.25 18.14 -5.48
N PRO A 93 4.51 17.85 -5.15
CA PRO A 93 4.84 16.97 -4.03
C PRO A 93 4.40 17.55 -2.68
N LEU A 94 4.42 18.87 -2.51
CA LEU A 94 4.14 19.51 -1.22
C LEU A 94 2.67 19.37 -0.75
N PRO A 95 1.62 19.65 -1.56
CA PRO A 95 0.24 19.39 -1.17
C PRO A 95 0.00 17.90 -0.87
N ARG A 96 0.59 16.99 -1.63
CA ARG A 96 0.51 15.56 -1.42
C ARG A 96 1.10 15.16 -0.07
N PHE A 97 2.30 15.66 0.23
CA PHE A 97 2.96 15.43 1.53
C PHE A 97 2.14 15.97 2.69
N ILE A 98 1.58 17.19 2.58
CA ILE A 98 0.74 17.78 3.63
C ILE A 98 -0.51 16.93 3.88
N LEU A 99 -1.20 16.50 2.81
CA LEU A 99 -2.39 15.65 2.94
C LEU A 99 -2.04 14.32 3.62
N GLN A 100 -1.00 13.65 3.18
CA GLN A 100 -0.53 12.41 3.80
C GLN A 100 -0.22 12.63 5.29
N PHE A 101 0.51 13.70 5.62
CA PHE A 101 0.90 13.97 7.00
C PHE A 101 -0.30 14.27 7.90
N VAL A 102 -1.28 15.05 7.44
CA VAL A 102 -2.52 15.34 8.19
C VAL A 102 -3.29 14.06 8.49
N PHE A 103 -3.48 13.19 7.48
CA PHE A 103 -4.19 11.92 7.69
C PHE A 103 -3.39 10.95 8.57
N LEU A 104 -2.07 10.92 8.47
CA LEU A 104 -1.22 10.13 9.38
C LEU A 104 -1.37 10.58 10.83
N ILE A 105 -1.28 11.87 11.10
CA ILE A 105 -1.43 12.38 12.46
C ILE A 105 -2.83 12.06 13.01
N SER A 106 -3.88 12.20 12.19
CA SER A 106 -5.24 11.84 12.62
C SER A 106 -5.36 10.34 12.93
N PHE A 107 -4.73 9.47 12.13
CA PHE A 107 -4.69 8.02 12.38
C PHE A 107 -3.96 7.70 13.69
N ILE A 108 -2.77 8.28 13.89
CA ILE A 108 -1.94 8.07 15.09
C ILE A 108 -2.72 8.45 16.36
N LEU A 109 -3.44 9.58 16.31
CA LEU A 109 -4.24 10.05 17.45
C LEU A 109 -5.43 9.15 17.74
N ILE A 110 -6.15 8.68 16.72
CA ILE A 110 -7.33 7.84 16.90
C ILE A 110 -6.94 6.40 17.29
N ALA A 111 -5.87 5.88 16.71
CA ALA A 111 -5.36 4.54 17.01
C ALA A 111 -4.51 4.46 18.28
N ASP A 112 -4.21 5.59 18.92
CA ASP A 112 -3.23 5.72 20.02
C ASP A 112 -1.90 5.02 19.70
N LEU A 113 -1.43 5.19 18.45
CA LEU A 113 -0.22 4.54 17.97
C LEU A 113 1.00 5.26 18.49
N LYS A 114 1.82 4.60 19.33
CA LYS A 114 3.03 5.17 19.93
C LYS A 114 4.22 4.25 19.78
N ILE A 115 5.37 4.84 19.51
CA ILE A 115 6.66 4.13 19.58
C ILE A 115 7.14 4.21 21.01
N ASN A 116 7.06 3.11 21.76
CA ASN A 116 7.39 3.11 23.18
C ASN A 116 8.90 3.19 23.44
N ARG A 117 9.71 2.53 22.62
CA ARG A 117 11.14 2.42 22.85
C ARG A 117 11.90 2.05 21.58
N ILE A 118 13.06 2.69 21.36
CA ILE A 118 14.01 2.36 20.28
C ILE A 118 15.39 1.93 20.81
N ASN A 119 15.53 1.81 22.14
CA ASN A 119 16.77 1.46 22.84
C ASN A 119 17.93 2.46 22.63
N LEU A 120 17.60 3.74 22.52
CA LEU A 120 18.53 4.86 22.53
C LEU A 120 18.11 5.81 23.65
N ASP A 121 18.85 5.86 24.77
CA ASP A 121 18.44 6.53 26.01
C ASP A 121 17.94 7.96 25.80
N PHE A 122 18.66 8.75 24.99
CA PHE A 122 18.26 10.12 24.70
C PHE A 122 16.90 10.20 23.95
N PHE A 123 16.71 9.34 22.94
CA PHE A 123 15.46 9.29 22.19
C PHE A 123 14.32 8.69 23.00
N ASP A 124 14.60 7.70 23.83
CA ASP A 124 13.57 7.07 24.69
C ASP A 124 13.00 8.07 25.69
N ILE A 125 13.83 9.00 26.19
CA ILE A 125 13.37 10.13 27.01
C ILE A 125 12.46 11.08 26.21
N LEU A 126 12.81 11.41 24.96
CA LEU A 126 12.00 12.26 24.11
C LEU A 126 10.68 11.57 23.71
N LEU A 127 10.70 10.26 23.45
CA LEU A 127 9.53 9.46 23.13
C LEU A 127 8.52 9.36 24.29
N SER A 128 8.94 9.61 25.53
CA SER A 128 8.02 9.71 26.66
C SER A 128 7.15 10.98 26.63
N ILE A 129 7.49 11.96 25.81
CA ILE A 129 6.70 13.18 25.58
C ILE A 129 5.69 12.92 24.46
N ASP A 130 4.39 12.92 24.75
CA ASP A 130 3.33 12.58 23.82
C ASP A 130 3.40 13.33 22.48
N ILE A 131 3.60 14.65 22.53
CA ILE A 131 3.68 15.49 21.33
C ILE A 131 4.86 15.07 20.43
N PHE A 132 6.02 14.82 21.05
CA PHE A 132 7.19 14.37 20.33
C PHE A 132 6.97 12.98 19.73
N ASN A 133 6.36 12.07 20.48
CA ASN A 133 6.07 10.71 20.04
C ASN A 133 5.15 10.70 18.81
N ILE A 134 4.04 11.44 18.86
CA ILE A 134 3.10 11.56 17.74
C ILE A 134 3.81 12.09 16.48
N PHE A 135 4.59 13.16 16.63
CA PHE A 135 5.32 13.74 15.51
C PHE A 135 6.39 12.80 14.95
N PHE A 136 7.16 12.15 15.81
CA PHE A 136 8.20 11.20 15.42
C PHE A 136 7.61 9.95 14.72
N THR A 137 6.53 9.39 15.27
CA THR A 137 5.80 8.27 14.64
C THR A 137 5.26 8.67 13.26
N GLY A 138 4.68 9.88 13.15
CA GLY A 138 4.22 10.42 11.88
C GLY A 138 5.36 10.61 10.87
N LEU A 139 6.52 11.09 11.32
CA LEU A 139 7.72 11.21 10.50
C LEU A 139 8.20 9.84 9.98
N CYS A 140 8.25 8.82 10.83
CA CYS A 140 8.64 7.46 10.42
C CYS A 140 7.70 6.91 9.35
N LEU A 141 6.39 7.04 9.55
CA LEU A 141 5.39 6.55 8.60
C LEU A 141 5.43 7.32 7.28
N ILE A 142 5.56 8.64 7.28
CA ILE A 142 5.58 9.42 6.03
C ILE A 142 6.85 9.17 5.22
N ILE A 143 7.98 8.90 5.89
CA ILE A 143 9.22 8.47 5.22
C ILE A 143 9.01 7.11 4.56
N LEU A 144 8.35 6.17 5.23
CA LEU A 144 8.04 4.86 4.67
C LEU A 144 7.13 4.98 3.45
N ILE A 145 6.06 5.78 3.53
CA ILE A 145 5.11 5.99 2.43
C ILE A 145 5.79 6.59 1.20
N ASN A 146 6.52 7.68 1.38
CA ASN A 146 7.16 8.34 0.24
C ASN A 146 8.39 7.58 -0.26
N GLY A 147 9.13 6.91 0.64
CA GLY A 147 10.23 6.03 0.28
C GLY A 147 9.77 4.84 -0.57
N SER A 148 8.68 4.19 -0.18
CA SER A 148 8.08 3.09 -0.95
C SER A 148 7.62 3.55 -2.33
N ASN A 149 7.00 4.72 -2.42
CA ASN A 149 6.59 5.29 -3.69
C ASN A 149 7.78 5.60 -4.61
N PHE A 150 8.88 6.07 -4.02
CA PHE A 150 10.11 6.31 -4.79
C PHE A 150 10.70 5.01 -5.35
N LEU A 151 10.56 3.90 -4.62
CA LEU A 151 11.03 2.57 -5.04
C LEU A 151 10.11 1.89 -6.06
N ASP A 152 8.86 2.33 -6.22
CA ASP A 152 7.88 1.72 -7.15
C ASP A 152 8.25 1.90 -8.63
N GLY A 153 9.31 2.66 -8.93
CA GLY A 153 9.88 2.76 -10.28
C GLY A 153 10.37 1.44 -10.90
N LEU A 154 10.54 0.39 -10.09
CA LEU A 154 10.96 -0.94 -10.55
C LEU A 154 9.83 -1.96 -10.30
N ASN A 155 9.39 -2.62 -11.37
CA ASN A 155 8.37 -3.66 -11.26
C ASN A 155 8.71 -4.67 -10.18
N SER A 156 7.71 -5.01 -9.37
CA SER A 156 7.77 -6.05 -8.34
C SER A 156 8.65 -5.73 -7.12
N LEU A 157 9.38 -4.62 -7.09
CA LEU A 157 10.26 -4.29 -5.98
C LEU A 157 9.45 -3.99 -4.71
N VAL A 158 8.52 -3.05 -4.78
CA VAL A 158 7.71 -2.64 -3.63
C VAL A 158 6.78 -3.76 -3.17
N SER A 159 6.04 -4.36 -4.10
CA SER A 159 5.14 -5.48 -3.77
C SER A 159 5.89 -6.70 -3.22
N GLY A 160 7.07 -7.01 -3.76
CA GLY A 160 7.94 -8.06 -3.24
C GLY A 160 8.48 -7.75 -1.84
N TYR A 161 8.90 -6.51 -1.60
CA TYR A 161 9.33 -6.07 -0.27
C TYR A 161 8.21 -6.26 0.77
N PHE A 162 7.01 -5.74 0.51
CA PHE A 162 5.89 -5.88 1.45
C PHE A 162 5.41 -7.32 1.58
N LEU A 163 5.55 -8.16 0.56
CA LEU A 163 5.28 -9.59 0.66
C LEU A 163 6.25 -10.25 1.65
N ILE A 164 7.55 -9.99 1.55
CA ILE A 164 8.56 -10.54 2.46
C ILE A 164 8.29 -10.06 3.89
N VAL A 165 8.06 -8.76 4.09
CA VAL A 165 7.74 -8.19 5.40
C VAL A 165 6.49 -8.85 6.00
N SER A 166 5.42 -8.99 5.22
CA SER A 166 4.18 -9.64 5.67
C SER A 166 4.40 -11.09 6.08
N ILE A 167 5.20 -11.84 5.33
CA ILE A 167 5.56 -13.23 5.69
C ILE A 167 6.38 -13.26 6.98
N CYS A 168 7.36 -12.37 7.14
CA CYS A 168 8.16 -12.29 8.36
C CYS A 168 7.29 -11.99 9.59
N ILE A 169 6.38 -11.01 9.48
CA ILE A 169 5.44 -10.68 10.56
C ILE A 169 4.54 -11.89 10.86
N TYR A 170 4.00 -12.56 9.85
CA TYR A 170 3.17 -13.75 10.03
C TYR A 170 3.90 -14.85 10.80
N LEU A 171 5.15 -15.13 10.45
CA LEU A 171 5.98 -16.13 11.13
C LEU A 171 6.28 -15.73 12.59
N LEU A 172 6.56 -14.45 12.83
CA LEU A 172 6.79 -13.92 14.18
C LEU A 172 5.53 -14.02 15.04
N CYS A 173 4.36 -13.62 14.52
CA CYS A 173 3.09 -13.69 15.24
C CYS A 173 2.74 -15.13 15.63
N ASN A 174 2.93 -16.09 14.74
CA ASN A 174 2.73 -17.50 15.05
C ASN A 174 3.69 -18.01 16.12
N LYS A 175 4.97 -17.62 16.06
CA LYS A 175 5.98 -18.06 17.03
C LYS A 175 5.74 -17.49 18.43
N LEU A 176 5.24 -16.25 18.50
CA LEU A 176 5.01 -15.54 19.76
C LEU A 176 3.61 -15.77 20.33
N ASN A 177 2.75 -16.55 19.66
CA ASN A 177 1.33 -16.72 20.00
C ASN A 177 0.64 -15.36 20.28
N SER A 178 0.97 -14.36 19.44
CA SER A 178 0.43 -13.02 19.62
C SER A 178 -1.06 -12.96 19.26
N ASN A 179 -1.80 -12.07 19.92
CA ASN A 179 -3.22 -11.80 19.61
C ASN A 179 -3.38 -10.94 18.33
N PHE A 180 -2.35 -10.86 17.51
CA PHE A 180 -2.40 -10.12 16.26
C PHE A 180 -3.35 -10.80 15.25
N ASP A 181 -4.06 -10.01 14.46
CA ASP A 181 -4.98 -10.55 13.47
C ASP A 181 -4.24 -11.25 12.32
N ILE A 182 -4.03 -12.54 12.51
CA ILE A 182 -3.35 -13.41 11.56
C ILE A 182 -4.16 -13.55 10.26
N LEU A 183 -5.49 -13.45 10.30
CA LEU A 183 -6.34 -13.61 9.13
C LEU A 183 -6.15 -12.47 8.12
N GLY A 184 -6.14 -11.22 8.59
CA GLY A 184 -5.89 -10.06 7.74
C GLY A 184 -4.53 -10.15 7.05
N LEU A 185 -3.51 -10.57 7.80
CA LEU A 185 -2.16 -10.74 7.26
C LEU A 185 -2.07 -11.87 6.21
N GLN A 186 -2.76 -12.99 6.42
CA GLN A 186 -2.84 -14.09 5.43
C GLN A 186 -3.53 -13.62 4.14
N ILE A 187 -4.60 -12.84 4.25
CA ILE A 187 -5.30 -12.27 3.09
C ILE A 187 -4.39 -11.31 2.32
N LEU A 188 -3.64 -10.46 3.02
CA LEU A 188 -2.68 -9.55 2.40
C LEU A 188 -1.58 -10.32 1.64
N ILE A 189 -1.00 -11.36 2.26
CA ILE A 189 0.00 -12.22 1.62
C ILE A 189 -0.55 -12.84 0.33
N ILE A 190 -1.76 -13.40 0.35
CA ILE A 190 -2.39 -14.00 -0.83
C ILE A 190 -2.62 -12.93 -1.92
N ALA A 191 -3.14 -11.76 -1.55
CA ALA A 191 -3.36 -10.66 -2.49
C ALA A 191 -2.06 -10.20 -3.13
N LEU A 192 -0.99 -10.05 -2.32
CA LEU A 192 0.35 -9.66 -2.81
C LEU A 192 0.95 -10.71 -3.74
N ILE A 193 0.80 -12.00 -3.47
CA ILE A 193 1.27 -13.07 -4.36
C ILE A 193 0.56 -12.99 -5.72
N ILE A 194 -0.76 -12.86 -5.72
CA ILE A 194 -1.56 -12.76 -6.95
C ILE A 194 -1.17 -11.51 -7.75
N PHE A 195 -1.06 -10.37 -7.06
CA PHE A 195 -0.66 -9.11 -7.71
C PHE A 195 0.77 -9.20 -8.26
N LEU A 196 1.73 -9.72 -7.48
CA LEU A 196 3.13 -9.86 -7.86
C LEU A 196 3.26 -10.69 -9.15
N PHE A 197 2.51 -11.78 -9.27
CA PHE A 197 2.48 -12.58 -10.49
C PHE A 197 2.03 -11.78 -11.71
N CYS A 198 0.96 -11.00 -11.58
CA CYS A 198 0.48 -10.12 -12.66
C CYS A 198 1.48 -8.99 -12.98
N ASN A 199 2.18 -8.49 -11.96
CA ASN A 199 3.15 -7.41 -12.12
C ASN A 199 4.43 -7.87 -12.81
N ILE A 200 4.95 -9.07 -12.46
CA ILE A 200 6.10 -9.70 -13.14
C ILE A 200 5.78 -9.94 -14.63
N LEU A 201 4.57 -10.37 -14.94
CA LEU A 201 4.11 -10.57 -16.30
C LEU A 201 3.76 -9.27 -17.05
N ASN A 202 3.97 -8.11 -16.43
CA ASN A 202 3.66 -6.78 -16.96
C ASN A 202 2.16 -6.55 -17.28
N PHE A 203 1.24 -7.31 -16.69
CA PHE A 203 -0.20 -7.11 -16.87
C PHE A 203 -0.75 -5.97 -16.03
N ALA A 204 -0.12 -5.67 -14.89
CA ALA A 204 -0.55 -4.65 -13.95
C ALA A 204 0.64 -3.99 -13.28
N ILE A 205 0.56 -2.67 -13.04
CA ILE A 205 1.50 -1.92 -12.20
C ILE A 205 0.82 -1.48 -10.92
N LEU A 206 1.63 -1.24 -9.89
CA LEU A 206 1.15 -0.88 -8.56
C LEU A 206 0.59 0.54 -8.54
N GLY A 207 1.36 1.51 -9.03
CA GLY A 207 1.06 2.93 -9.03
C GLY A 207 1.23 3.59 -7.65
N ASP A 208 1.17 4.92 -7.63
CA ASP A 208 1.26 5.70 -6.40
C ASP A 208 0.16 5.27 -5.41
N GLY A 209 -1.05 4.99 -5.92
CA GLY A 209 -2.15 4.51 -5.09
C GLY A 209 -1.85 3.21 -4.36
N GLY A 210 -1.24 2.25 -5.06
CA GLY A 210 -0.89 0.97 -4.46
C GLY A 210 0.31 1.06 -3.52
N SER A 211 1.32 1.88 -3.85
CA SER A 211 2.49 2.06 -3.00
C SER A 211 2.13 2.75 -1.68
N TYR A 212 1.26 3.78 -1.70
CA TYR A 212 0.79 4.45 -0.49
C TYR A 212 -0.08 3.54 0.39
N LEU A 213 -0.96 2.76 -0.23
CA LEU A 213 -1.79 1.80 0.48
C LEU A 213 -0.97 0.73 1.19
N LEU A 214 0.08 0.19 0.56
CA LEU A 214 0.92 -0.87 1.13
C LEU A 214 1.86 -0.36 2.22
N SER A 215 2.31 0.88 2.11
CA SER A 215 3.28 1.47 3.03
C SER A 215 2.64 2.15 4.25
N PHE A 216 1.36 2.39 4.19
CA PHE A 216 0.53 2.78 5.33
C PHE A 216 0.17 1.57 6.18
#